data_44107f3ceadaf333fe5931dd4344c770
#
_entry.id   44107f3ceadaf333fe5931dd4344c770
#
_cell.length_a   1.000
_cell.length_b   1.000
_cell.length_c   1.000
_cell.angle_alpha   90.00
_cell.angle_beta   90.00
_cell.angle_gamma   90.00
#
_symmetry.space_group_name_H-M   'P 1'
#
loop_
_entity.id
_entity.type
_entity.pdbx_description
1 polymer ?
#
loop_
_entity_poly.entity_id
_entity_poly.type
_entity_poly.pdbx_seq_one_letter_code
_entity_poly.pdbx_strand_id
1 'polypeptide(L)'
;MGGKGKFSKEKNAYKQVHAHFGTAHDHKKSSNLPLAIGLNLGFSIAEFFFGTLFSSAAISADAVHDLGDAILLTITLILNKLSKKKPTSAMSYGYKRFAALGALLNAGVILWLSYTMAISVYYEFTFPHVHPYVNVPGLMIVSIVGILVNLFAAVRLHGSKNILDRTVSLHLIEDLLGWILTFITSILISFSGLHMLDRVASLCILLFISWGAISNSWGVLKILTQRAPSIKKLNKIKKRILAVEGVLKIENIHFWSLNGAEHVFTARIFVNDISKSAKIRKKISHFLPEFQIIDSTIEILEK
;
A
#
# COMPACT_ATOMS: atom_id res chain seq x y z
N MET A 1 7.10 17.21 -26.00
CA MET A 1 7.75 17.19 -24.66
C MET A 1 6.80 16.73 -23.53
N GLY A 2 6.05 15.64 -23.65
CA GLY A 2 4.98 15.23 -22.72
C GLY A 2 5.12 13.84 -22.08
N GLY A 3 6.23 13.12 -22.31
CA GLY A 3 6.35 11.70 -21.93
C GLY A 3 7.02 11.39 -20.58
N LYS A 4 7.79 12.32 -20.01
CA LYS A 4 8.58 12.03 -18.80
C LYS A 4 7.80 12.09 -17.48
N GLY A 5 6.73 12.88 -17.39
CA GLY A 5 5.95 13.07 -16.17
C GLY A 5 5.03 11.88 -15.82
N LYS A 6 4.45 11.22 -16.84
CA LYS A 6 3.56 10.07 -16.64
C LYS A 6 4.31 8.83 -16.12
N PHE A 7 5.54 8.64 -16.57
CA PHE A 7 6.41 7.52 -16.15
C PHE A 7 6.95 7.65 -14.70
N SER A 8 7.07 8.88 -14.18
CA SER A 8 7.49 9.12 -12.80
C SER A 8 6.38 8.78 -11.81
N LYS A 9 5.13 9.15 -12.10
CA LYS A 9 3.95 8.83 -11.26
C LYS A 9 3.65 7.33 -11.21
N GLU A 10 3.78 6.61 -12.34
CA GLU A 10 3.65 5.14 -12.32
C GLU A 10 4.76 4.44 -11.53
N LYS A 11 5.98 4.98 -11.51
CA LYS A 11 7.07 4.46 -10.68
C LYS A 11 6.80 4.63 -9.18
N ASN A 12 6.17 5.74 -8.78
CA ASN A 12 5.86 6.01 -7.37
C ASN A 12 4.67 5.19 -6.88
N ALA A 13 3.60 5.06 -7.67
CA ALA A 13 2.48 4.19 -7.34
C ALA A 13 2.91 2.71 -7.25
N TYR A 14 3.80 2.25 -8.13
CA TYR A 14 4.35 0.90 -8.07
C TYR A 14 5.28 0.69 -6.88
N LYS A 15 6.04 1.71 -6.48
CA LYS A 15 6.87 1.68 -5.26
C LYS A 15 6.01 1.64 -3.98
N GLN A 16 4.90 2.38 -3.93
CA GLN A 16 3.99 2.35 -2.79
C GLN A 16 3.31 0.99 -2.62
N VAL A 17 2.79 0.40 -3.70
CA VAL A 17 2.21 -0.97 -3.65
C VAL A 17 3.27 -2.01 -3.23
N HIS A 18 4.52 -1.87 -3.66
CA HIS A 18 5.61 -2.75 -3.23
C HIS A 18 6.05 -2.50 -1.77
N ALA A 19 5.84 -1.32 -1.23
CA ALA A 19 6.14 -1.03 0.17
C ALA A 19 5.11 -1.66 1.12
N HIS A 20 3.83 -1.70 0.73
CA HIS A 20 2.76 -2.33 1.51
C HIS A 20 2.71 -3.86 1.41
N PHE A 21 3.13 -4.43 0.27
CA PHE A 21 3.24 -5.89 0.10
C PHE A 21 4.70 -6.36 0.26
N GLY A 22 5.29 -6.07 1.42
CA GLY A 22 6.66 -6.41 1.75
C GLY A 22 7.05 -7.82 1.29
N THR A 23 8.10 -7.89 0.50
CA THR A 23 8.73 -9.12 0.06
C THR A 23 9.01 -10.01 1.27
N ALA A 24 8.39 -11.19 1.29
CA ALA A 24 8.60 -12.23 2.30
C ALA A 24 9.98 -12.87 2.13
N HIS A 25 11.05 -12.09 2.25
CA HIS A 25 12.41 -12.59 2.33
C HIS A 25 13.03 -12.18 3.66
N ASP A 26 13.28 -13.20 4.47
CA ASP A 26 14.07 -13.20 5.70
C ASP A 26 13.47 -12.46 6.91
N HIS A 27 12.48 -13.12 7.53
CA HIS A 27 12.00 -12.76 8.86
C HIS A 27 13.01 -13.22 9.94
N LYS A 28 14.10 -12.49 10.09
CA LYS A 28 14.58 -12.27 11.46
C LYS A 28 13.46 -11.51 12.17
N LYS A 29 12.89 -12.12 13.22
CA LYS A 29 11.79 -11.59 14.02
C LYS A 29 11.90 -10.07 14.18
N SER A 30 11.07 -9.29 13.50
CA SER A 30 10.75 -7.94 13.92
C SER A 30 9.89 -8.09 15.17
N SER A 31 10.52 -8.02 16.34
CA SER A 31 9.86 -8.15 17.65
C SER A 31 8.92 -6.97 17.92
N ASN A 32 8.92 -5.93 17.08
CA ASN A 32 8.26 -4.66 17.31
C ASN A 32 6.93 -4.50 16.55
N LEU A 33 6.62 -5.36 15.58
CA LEU A 33 5.41 -5.23 14.77
C LEU A 33 4.09 -5.33 15.58
N PRO A 34 3.91 -6.30 16.50
CA PRO A 34 2.72 -6.34 17.35
C PRO A 34 2.61 -5.12 18.28
N LEU A 35 3.75 -4.61 18.75
CA LEU A 35 3.80 -3.39 19.58
C LEU A 35 3.39 -2.18 18.74
N ALA A 36 3.89 -2.04 17.53
CA ALA A 36 3.53 -0.95 16.62
C ALA A 36 2.02 -0.96 16.32
N ILE A 37 1.42 -2.13 16.05
CA ILE A 37 -0.03 -2.28 15.83
C ILE A 37 -0.81 -1.88 17.09
N GLY A 38 -0.38 -2.36 18.26
CA GLY A 38 -1.06 -2.04 19.53
C GLY A 38 -0.99 -0.55 19.86
N LEU A 39 0.15 0.09 19.61
CA LEU A 39 0.32 1.53 19.80
C LEU A 39 -0.54 2.33 18.80
N ASN A 40 -0.52 1.98 17.53
CA ASN A 40 -1.31 2.66 16.50
C ASN A 40 -2.81 2.53 16.77
N LEU A 41 -3.30 1.32 17.11
CA LEU A 41 -4.70 1.11 17.47
C LEU A 41 -5.09 1.87 18.76
N GLY A 42 -4.24 1.84 19.77
CA GLY A 42 -4.48 2.59 21.02
C GLY A 42 -4.50 4.10 20.81
N PHE A 43 -3.63 4.60 19.94
CA PHE A 43 -3.56 6.01 19.59
C PHE A 43 -4.78 6.45 18.79
N SER A 44 -5.17 5.69 17.77
CA SER A 44 -6.37 5.93 16.96
C SER A 44 -7.66 5.99 17.82
N ILE A 45 -7.79 5.10 18.81
CA ILE A 45 -8.91 5.15 19.77
C ILE A 45 -8.86 6.43 20.62
N ALA A 46 -7.68 6.82 21.09
CA ALA A 46 -7.50 8.05 21.85
C ALA A 46 -7.83 9.30 21.00
N GLU A 47 -7.41 9.34 19.76
CA GLU A 47 -7.71 10.41 18.79
C GLU A 47 -9.21 10.51 18.52
N PHE A 48 -9.90 9.40 18.35
CA PHE A 48 -11.34 9.41 18.15
C PHE A 48 -12.07 9.98 19.38
N PHE A 49 -11.62 9.61 20.58
CA PHE A 49 -12.14 10.14 21.84
C PHE A 49 -11.86 11.65 21.96
N PHE A 50 -10.65 12.11 21.70
CA PHE A 50 -10.29 13.52 21.78
C PHE A 50 -10.91 14.34 20.64
N GLY A 51 -11.05 13.79 19.44
CA GLY A 51 -11.74 14.43 18.32
C GLY A 51 -13.20 14.77 18.68
N THR A 52 -13.90 13.81 19.29
CA THR A 52 -15.28 14.01 19.77
C THR A 52 -15.33 14.98 20.96
N LEU A 53 -14.44 14.82 21.94
CA LEU A 53 -14.38 15.66 23.13
C LEU A 53 -14.11 17.14 22.81
N PHE A 54 -13.24 17.40 21.84
CA PHE A 54 -12.85 18.75 21.44
C PHE A 54 -13.64 19.27 20.24
N SER A 55 -14.60 18.46 19.74
CA SER A 55 -15.43 18.81 18.58
C SER A 55 -14.59 19.16 17.36
N SER A 56 -13.47 18.46 17.15
CA SER A 56 -12.58 18.65 16.01
C SER A 56 -12.81 17.58 14.95
N ALA A 57 -13.30 18.05 13.79
CA ALA A 57 -13.46 17.20 12.62
C ALA A 57 -12.10 16.76 12.05
N ALA A 58 -11.05 17.58 12.20
CA ALA A 58 -9.70 17.25 11.73
C ALA A 58 -9.09 16.08 12.51
N ILE A 59 -9.14 16.10 13.87
CA ILE A 59 -8.68 14.95 14.69
C ILE A 59 -9.51 13.70 14.40
N SER A 60 -10.84 13.84 14.27
CA SER A 60 -11.69 12.69 13.97
C SER A 60 -11.40 12.08 12.58
N ALA A 61 -11.03 12.90 11.59
CA ALA A 61 -10.63 12.43 10.28
C ALA A 61 -9.28 11.70 10.32
N ASP A 62 -8.34 12.18 11.11
CA ASP A 62 -7.03 11.53 11.33
C ASP A 62 -7.20 10.18 12.04
N ALA A 63 -8.03 10.11 13.09
CA ALA A 63 -8.41 8.87 13.78
C ALA A 63 -8.97 7.79 12.82
N VAL A 64 -9.73 8.19 11.79
CA VAL A 64 -10.23 7.28 10.76
C VAL A 64 -9.09 6.72 9.91
N HIS A 65 -8.09 7.52 9.61
CA HIS A 65 -6.89 7.10 8.89
C HIS A 65 -6.12 6.04 9.71
N ASP A 66 -5.76 6.38 10.92
CA ASP A 66 -4.98 5.54 11.83
C ASP A 66 -5.69 4.21 12.16
N LEU A 67 -7.01 4.25 12.32
CA LEU A 67 -7.82 3.04 12.47
C LEU A 67 -7.74 2.15 11.22
N GLY A 68 -7.83 2.74 10.03
CA GLY A 68 -7.67 2.03 8.77
C GLY A 68 -6.33 1.32 8.67
N ASP A 69 -5.26 1.97 9.10
CA ASP A 69 -3.92 1.41 9.07
C ASP A 69 -3.68 0.34 10.13
N ALA A 70 -4.22 0.50 11.33
CA ALA A 70 -4.22 -0.56 12.34
C ALA A 70 -4.94 -1.83 11.85
N ILE A 71 -6.07 -1.67 11.17
CA ILE A 71 -6.81 -2.77 10.53
C ILE A 71 -5.95 -3.41 9.42
N LEU A 72 -5.33 -2.60 8.55
CA LEU A 72 -4.48 -3.10 7.47
C LEU A 72 -3.29 -3.91 8.01
N LEU A 73 -2.60 -3.41 9.03
CA LEU A 73 -1.50 -4.10 9.68
C LEU A 73 -1.95 -5.44 10.29
N THR A 74 -3.11 -5.44 10.96
CA THR A 74 -3.69 -6.66 11.53
C THR A 74 -4.05 -7.69 10.46
N ILE A 75 -4.74 -7.27 9.41
CA ILE A 75 -5.08 -8.11 8.26
C ILE A 75 -3.81 -8.65 7.61
N THR A 76 -2.79 -7.81 7.42
CA THR A 76 -1.50 -8.19 6.82
C THR A 76 -0.81 -9.28 7.65
N LEU A 77 -0.85 -9.20 8.98
CA LEU A 77 -0.31 -10.25 9.85
C LEU A 77 -1.05 -11.59 9.69
N ILE A 78 -2.38 -11.55 9.69
CA ILE A 78 -3.22 -12.75 9.54
C ILE A 78 -2.98 -13.37 8.17
N LEU A 79 -3.02 -12.57 7.12
CA LEU A 79 -2.87 -13.04 5.75
C LEU A 79 -1.44 -13.51 5.45
N ASN A 80 -0.44 -12.90 6.07
CA ASN A 80 0.95 -13.37 5.97
C ASN A 80 1.12 -14.78 6.57
N LYS A 81 0.43 -15.08 7.67
CA LYS A 81 0.37 -16.45 8.19
C LYS A 81 -0.35 -17.39 7.22
N LEU A 82 -1.45 -16.94 6.64
CA LEU A 82 -2.24 -17.72 5.69
C LEU A 82 -1.48 -17.97 4.38
N SER A 83 -0.81 -16.95 3.85
CA SER A 83 -0.06 -17.04 2.59
C SER A 83 1.10 -18.05 2.61
N LYS A 84 1.60 -18.39 3.81
CA LYS A 84 2.64 -19.42 4.02
C LYS A 84 2.11 -20.85 3.95
N LYS A 85 0.79 -21.05 3.93
CA LYS A 85 0.22 -22.40 3.76
C LYS A 85 0.56 -22.96 2.38
N LYS A 86 0.90 -24.25 2.36
CA LYS A 86 1.26 -24.96 1.13
C LYS A 86 0.09 -24.96 0.15
N PRO A 87 0.36 -24.99 -1.15
CA PRO A 87 -0.66 -25.23 -2.17
C PRO A 87 -1.47 -26.49 -1.85
N THR A 88 -2.74 -26.45 -2.24
CA THR A 88 -3.67 -27.59 -2.14
C THR A 88 -4.25 -27.87 -3.53
N SER A 89 -4.95 -28.98 -3.71
CA SER A 89 -5.66 -29.28 -4.96
C SER A 89 -6.67 -28.20 -5.34
N ALA A 90 -7.29 -27.54 -4.36
CA ALA A 90 -8.24 -26.45 -4.60
C ALA A 90 -7.55 -25.09 -4.81
N MET A 91 -6.35 -24.89 -4.24
CA MET A 91 -5.58 -23.66 -4.28
C MET A 91 -4.17 -23.95 -4.83
N SER A 92 -4.05 -24.13 -6.14
CA SER A 92 -2.83 -24.57 -6.82
C SER A 92 -1.62 -23.68 -6.58
N TYR A 93 -1.83 -22.35 -6.48
CA TYR A 93 -0.80 -21.38 -6.11
C TYR A 93 -0.78 -21.04 -4.62
N GLY A 94 -1.52 -21.79 -3.78
CA GLY A 94 -1.72 -21.50 -2.37
C GLY A 94 -2.57 -20.25 -2.13
N TYR A 95 -2.40 -19.64 -0.97
CA TYR A 95 -3.24 -18.55 -0.50
C TYR A 95 -2.64 -17.15 -0.77
N LYS A 96 -1.68 -17.04 -1.69
CA LYS A 96 -0.91 -15.80 -1.94
C LYS A 96 -1.78 -14.60 -2.36
N ARG A 97 -2.90 -14.82 -3.04
CA ARG A 97 -3.83 -13.77 -3.46
C ARG A 97 -4.72 -13.21 -2.35
N PHE A 98 -4.81 -13.90 -1.20
CA PHE A 98 -5.60 -13.41 -0.07
C PHE A 98 -5.08 -12.07 0.48
N ALA A 99 -3.77 -11.83 0.40
CA ALA A 99 -3.20 -10.53 0.75
C ALA A 99 -3.78 -9.39 -0.11
N ALA A 100 -3.98 -9.62 -1.41
CA ALA A 100 -4.58 -8.65 -2.32
C ALA A 100 -6.06 -8.39 -1.97
N LEU A 101 -6.83 -9.42 -1.65
CA LEU A 101 -8.21 -9.29 -1.19
C LEU A 101 -8.30 -8.49 0.11
N GLY A 102 -7.40 -8.75 1.08
CA GLY A 102 -7.34 -8.00 2.32
C GLY A 102 -7.10 -6.52 2.10
N ALA A 103 -6.20 -6.15 1.18
CA ALA A 103 -5.95 -4.76 0.84
C ALA A 103 -7.16 -4.06 0.20
N LEU A 104 -7.97 -4.77 -0.61
CA LEU A 104 -9.22 -4.21 -1.14
C LEU A 104 -10.26 -4.03 -0.04
N LEU A 105 -10.42 -5.00 0.85
CA LEU A 105 -11.34 -4.88 1.98
C LEU A 105 -10.97 -3.69 2.87
N ASN A 106 -9.67 -3.53 3.18
CA ASN A 106 -9.20 -2.39 3.95
C ASN A 106 -9.51 -1.06 3.25
N ALA A 107 -9.21 -0.95 1.95
CA ALA A 107 -9.52 0.25 1.18
C ALA A 107 -11.03 0.53 1.16
N GLY A 108 -11.87 -0.51 1.08
CA GLY A 108 -13.33 -0.38 1.18
C GLY A 108 -13.76 0.18 2.54
N VAL A 109 -13.18 -0.29 3.63
CA VAL A 109 -13.45 0.21 5.00
C VAL A 109 -13.03 1.68 5.12
N ILE A 110 -11.80 2.03 4.69
CA ILE A 110 -11.32 3.41 4.72
C ILE A 110 -12.24 4.33 3.90
N LEU A 111 -12.60 3.95 2.69
CA LEU A 111 -13.49 4.76 1.85
C LEU A 111 -14.89 4.92 2.45
N TRP A 112 -15.43 3.87 3.08
CA TRP A 112 -16.69 3.93 3.80
C TRP A 112 -16.63 4.91 4.98
N LEU A 113 -15.59 4.80 5.82
CA LEU A 113 -15.39 5.69 6.96
C LEU A 113 -15.14 7.14 6.50
N SER A 114 -14.32 7.35 5.48
CA SER A 114 -14.10 8.68 4.89
C SER A 114 -15.39 9.28 4.33
N TYR A 115 -16.25 8.49 3.70
CA TYR A 115 -17.55 8.93 3.21
C TYR A 115 -18.48 9.35 4.34
N THR A 116 -18.58 8.55 5.41
CA THR A 116 -19.43 8.89 6.57
C THR A 116 -18.97 10.17 7.27
N MET A 117 -17.63 10.33 7.41
CA MET A 117 -17.04 11.56 7.95
C MET A 117 -17.28 12.77 7.03
N ALA A 118 -17.14 12.61 5.71
CA ALA A 118 -17.40 13.69 4.76
C ALA A 118 -18.88 14.18 4.83
N ILE A 119 -19.82 13.25 5.02
CA ILE A 119 -21.22 13.60 5.26
C ILE A 119 -21.36 14.40 6.55
N SER A 120 -20.74 13.98 7.65
CA SER A 120 -20.75 14.70 8.93
C SER A 120 -20.23 16.13 8.76
N VAL A 121 -19.07 16.28 8.12
CA VAL A 121 -18.47 17.59 7.83
C VAL A 121 -19.40 18.44 6.95
N TYR A 122 -20.07 17.85 5.94
CA TYR A 122 -21.05 18.54 5.12
C TYR A 122 -22.23 19.10 5.95
N TYR A 123 -22.76 18.31 6.89
CA TYR A 123 -23.81 18.78 7.80
C TYR A 123 -23.32 19.92 8.71
N GLU A 124 -22.10 19.85 9.19
CA GLU A 124 -21.50 20.93 9.97
C GLU A 124 -21.31 22.23 9.18
N PHE A 125 -21.02 22.14 7.88
CA PHE A 125 -20.99 23.31 7.00
C PHE A 125 -22.39 23.90 6.77
N THR A 126 -23.40 23.02 6.61
CA THR A 126 -24.76 23.45 6.26
C THR A 126 -25.48 24.00 7.46
N PHE A 127 -25.22 23.48 8.66
CA PHE A 127 -25.91 23.86 9.91
C PHE A 127 -24.89 24.26 11.01
N PRO A 128 -24.11 25.32 10.80
CA PRO A 128 -22.99 25.66 11.70
C PRO A 128 -23.42 26.04 13.13
N HIS A 129 -24.69 26.45 13.31
CA HIS A 129 -25.23 26.83 14.62
C HIS A 129 -25.64 25.65 15.51
N VAL A 130 -25.72 24.45 14.96
CA VAL A 130 -26.13 23.23 15.68
C VAL A 130 -24.93 22.50 16.28
N HIS A 131 -23.72 22.74 15.75
CA HIS A 131 -22.51 22.07 16.17
C HIS A 131 -21.69 22.91 17.15
N PRO A 132 -21.11 22.29 18.19
CA PRO A 132 -20.27 23.00 19.14
C PRO A 132 -19.02 23.56 18.46
N TYR A 133 -18.54 24.69 18.99
CA TYR A 133 -17.25 25.24 18.56
C TYR A 133 -16.10 24.33 18.95
N VAL A 134 -15.09 24.26 18.09
CA VAL A 134 -13.86 23.50 18.34
C VAL A 134 -13.19 24.03 19.60
N ASN A 135 -12.80 23.14 20.50
CA ASN A 135 -11.98 23.48 21.66
C ASN A 135 -10.52 23.70 21.22
N VAL A 136 -10.18 24.93 20.85
CA VAL A 136 -8.88 25.30 20.30
C VAL A 136 -7.71 24.96 21.23
N PRO A 137 -7.74 25.26 22.55
CA PRO A 137 -6.69 24.85 23.46
C PRO A 137 -6.49 23.31 23.51
N GLY A 138 -7.59 22.55 23.52
CA GLY A 138 -7.54 21.09 23.47
C GLY A 138 -6.93 20.58 22.16
N LEU A 139 -7.35 21.16 21.02
CA LEU A 139 -6.80 20.86 19.70
C LEU A 139 -5.29 21.11 19.61
N MET A 140 -4.81 22.25 20.15
CA MET A 140 -3.38 22.58 20.22
C MET A 140 -2.59 21.57 21.05
N ILE A 141 -3.10 21.22 22.23
CA ILE A 141 -2.40 20.27 23.12
C ILE A 141 -2.28 18.90 22.46
N VAL A 142 -3.39 18.37 21.92
CA VAL A 142 -3.39 17.05 21.30
C VAL A 142 -2.53 17.01 20.05
N SER A 143 -2.56 18.04 19.23
CA SER A 143 -1.69 18.10 18.03
C SER A 143 -0.20 18.17 18.39
N ILE A 144 0.19 18.89 19.44
CA ILE A 144 1.58 18.88 19.94
C ILE A 144 1.97 17.47 20.41
N VAL A 145 1.10 16.79 21.16
CA VAL A 145 1.36 15.42 21.61
C VAL A 145 1.50 14.49 20.41
N GLY A 146 0.61 14.58 19.42
CA GLY A 146 0.66 13.80 18.18
C GLY A 146 1.96 14.01 17.41
N ILE A 147 2.39 15.28 17.25
CA ILE A 147 3.68 15.62 16.63
C ILE A 147 4.85 14.96 17.38
N LEU A 148 4.89 15.07 18.71
CA LEU A 148 5.99 14.54 19.51
C LEU A 148 6.05 13.02 19.46
N VAL A 149 4.91 12.34 19.56
CA VAL A 149 4.82 10.87 19.52
C VAL A 149 5.25 10.34 18.16
N ASN A 150 4.71 10.89 17.08
CA ASN A 150 5.01 10.43 15.73
C ASN A 150 6.45 10.78 15.32
N LEU A 151 6.95 11.96 15.69
CA LEU A 151 8.34 12.34 15.46
C LEU A 151 9.32 11.41 16.21
N PHE A 152 9.06 11.13 17.48
CA PHE A 152 9.88 10.22 18.29
C PHE A 152 9.91 8.82 17.66
N ALA A 153 8.76 8.29 17.30
CA ALA A 153 8.64 6.98 16.67
C ALA A 153 9.33 6.93 15.30
N ALA A 154 9.14 7.94 14.45
CA ALA A 154 9.78 8.05 13.14
C ALA A 154 11.31 8.10 13.24
N VAL A 155 11.85 8.94 14.14
CA VAL A 155 13.30 9.05 14.36
C VAL A 155 13.90 7.75 14.87
N ARG A 156 13.18 7.02 15.73
CA ARG A 156 13.67 5.75 16.29
C ARG A 156 13.75 4.63 15.27
N LEU A 157 12.88 4.66 14.26
CA LEU A 157 12.87 3.69 13.17
C LEU A 157 13.71 4.15 11.96
N HIS A 158 14.10 5.43 11.93
CA HIS A 158 14.89 5.98 10.84
C HIS A 158 16.29 5.36 10.81
N GLY A 159 16.73 4.93 9.63
CA GLY A 159 18.04 4.31 9.45
C GLY A 159 18.08 2.80 9.67
N SER A 160 16.97 2.17 10.01
CA SER A 160 16.89 0.70 10.03
C SER A 160 17.11 0.11 8.63
N LYS A 161 17.90 -0.97 8.56
CA LYS A 161 18.11 -1.74 7.32
C LYS A 161 16.93 -2.66 7.00
N ASN A 162 15.99 -2.80 7.92
CA ASN A 162 14.79 -3.62 7.75
C ASN A 162 13.76 -2.87 6.90
N ILE A 163 13.26 -3.51 5.84
CA ILE A 163 12.26 -2.94 4.93
C ILE A 163 10.96 -2.60 5.67
N LEU A 164 10.53 -3.43 6.63
CA LEU A 164 9.34 -3.18 7.43
C LEU A 164 9.48 -1.93 8.29
N ASP A 165 10.59 -1.78 9.00
CA ASP A 165 10.83 -0.60 9.84
C ASP A 165 10.87 0.68 9.00
N ARG A 166 11.42 0.61 7.78
CA ARG A 166 11.42 1.73 6.84
C ARG A 166 10.02 2.07 6.35
N THR A 167 9.18 1.08 6.10
CA THR A 167 7.78 1.31 5.69
C THR A 167 6.98 1.95 6.81
N VAL A 168 7.13 1.44 8.04
CA VAL A 168 6.49 2.04 9.23
C VAL A 168 7.01 3.46 9.49
N SER A 169 8.31 3.70 9.33
CA SER A 169 8.87 5.06 9.47
C SER A 169 8.31 6.05 8.44
N LEU A 170 8.05 5.63 7.21
CA LEU A 170 7.42 6.48 6.19
C LEU A 170 5.97 6.81 6.55
N HIS A 171 5.23 5.84 7.07
CA HIS A 171 3.88 6.02 7.56
C HIS A 171 3.83 7.05 8.72
N LEU A 172 4.67 6.88 9.74
CA LEU A 172 4.77 7.83 10.84
C LEU A 172 5.14 9.27 10.40
N ILE A 173 5.81 9.43 9.26
CA ILE A 173 6.07 10.76 8.67
C ILE A 173 4.79 11.31 8.02
N GLU A 174 3.96 10.47 7.41
CA GLU A 174 2.66 10.88 6.86
C GLU A 174 1.73 11.34 7.98
N ASP A 175 1.65 10.60 9.09
CA ASP A 175 0.89 10.99 10.29
C ASP A 175 1.41 12.30 10.89
N LEU A 176 2.74 12.44 10.98
CA LEU A 176 3.37 13.68 11.46
C LEU A 176 2.94 14.91 10.64
N LEU A 177 2.79 14.77 9.33
CA LEU A 177 2.32 15.87 8.47
C LEU A 177 0.85 16.22 8.75
N GLY A 178 -0.01 15.23 9.03
CA GLY A 178 -1.39 15.43 9.47
C GLY A 178 -1.44 16.23 10.78
N TRP A 179 -0.65 15.84 11.78
CA TRP A 179 -0.56 16.54 13.06
C TRP A 179 -0.02 17.97 12.95
N ILE A 180 0.96 18.20 12.08
CA ILE A 180 1.45 19.57 11.78
C ILE A 180 0.34 20.42 11.15
N LEU A 181 -0.43 19.87 10.22
CA LEU A 181 -1.57 20.57 9.62
C LEU A 181 -2.62 20.92 10.67
N THR A 182 -2.97 19.99 11.54
CA THR A 182 -3.93 20.21 12.64
C THR A 182 -3.43 21.27 13.63
N PHE A 183 -2.14 21.26 13.94
CA PHE A 183 -1.52 22.29 14.79
C PHE A 183 -1.57 23.66 14.15
N ILE A 184 -1.18 23.80 12.88
CA ILE A 184 -1.26 25.06 12.14
C ILE A 184 -2.70 25.56 12.09
N THR A 185 -3.66 24.67 11.83
CA THR A 185 -5.09 24.98 11.83
C THR A 185 -5.54 25.52 13.19
N SER A 186 -5.11 24.91 14.29
CA SER A 186 -5.45 25.38 15.65
C SER A 186 -4.91 26.79 15.93
N ILE A 187 -3.69 27.08 15.48
CA ILE A 187 -3.12 28.43 15.58
C ILE A 187 -3.95 29.43 14.77
N LEU A 188 -4.28 29.10 13.51
CA LEU A 188 -5.07 29.99 12.66
C LEU A 188 -6.46 30.25 13.26
N ILE A 189 -7.11 29.24 13.84
CA ILE A 189 -8.40 29.42 14.54
C ILE A 189 -8.23 30.34 15.75
N SER A 190 -7.15 30.16 16.53
CA SER A 190 -6.90 30.99 17.72
C SER A 190 -6.79 32.49 17.38
N PHE A 191 -6.20 32.83 16.24
CA PHE A 191 -6.06 34.25 15.82
C PHE A 191 -7.28 34.78 15.06
N SER A 192 -7.94 33.96 14.25
CA SER A 192 -9.03 34.39 13.38
C SER A 192 -10.42 34.21 13.98
N GLY A 193 -10.57 33.31 14.97
CA GLY A 193 -11.88 32.87 15.47
C GLY A 193 -12.68 32.01 14.45
N LEU A 194 -12.10 31.67 13.30
CA LEU A 194 -12.76 30.97 12.24
C LEU A 194 -12.71 29.44 12.46
N HIS A 195 -13.61 28.90 13.27
CA HIS A 195 -13.72 27.45 13.53
C HIS A 195 -13.99 26.61 12.28
N MET A 196 -14.40 27.25 11.19
CA MET A 196 -14.58 26.62 9.88
C MET A 196 -13.28 26.03 9.32
N LEU A 197 -12.11 26.55 9.75
CA LEU A 197 -10.80 26.06 9.30
C LEU A 197 -10.54 24.59 9.69
N ASP A 198 -11.05 24.13 10.83
CA ASP A 198 -10.97 22.72 11.24
C ASP A 198 -11.70 21.81 10.25
N ARG A 199 -12.89 22.21 9.79
CA ARG A 199 -13.66 21.49 8.78
C ARG A 199 -12.95 21.43 7.43
N VAL A 200 -12.31 22.54 7.04
CA VAL A 200 -11.50 22.57 5.81
C VAL A 200 -10.30 21.65 5.93
N ALA A 201 -9.61 21.66 7.07
CA ALA A 201 -8.50 20.76 7.33
C ALA A 201 -8.94 19.30 7.28
N SER A 202 -10.07 18.96 7.91
CA SER A 202 -10.63 17.58 7.86
C SER A 202 -10.94 17.12 6.43
N LEU A 203 -11.53 18.00 5.60
CA LEU A 203 -11.77 17.67 4.19
C LEU A 203 -10.47 17.41 3.43
N CYS A 204 -9.42 18.20 3.69
CA CYS A 204 -8.11 17.97 3.08
C CYS A 204 -7.54 16.60 3.48
N ILE A 205 -7.62 16.26 4.77
CA ILE A 205 -7.20 14.94 5.29
C ILE A 205 -8.01 13.83 4.63
N LEU A 206 -9.34 13.90 4.64
CA LEU A 206 -10.23 12.90 4.05
C LEU A 206 -9.98 12.70 2.54
N LEU A 207 -9.75 13.78 1.79
CA LEU A 207 -9.41 13.70 0.36
C LEU A 207 -8.07 13.02 0.14
N PHE A 208 -7.07 13.33 0.96
CA PHE A 208 -5.74 12.71 0.90
C PHE A 208 -5.81 11.20 1.17
N ILE A 209 -6.48 10.81 2.24
CA ILE A 209 -6.69 9.40 2.63
C ILE A 209 -7.47 8.64 1.54
N SER A 210 -8.58 9.21 1.07
CA SER A 210 -9.41 8.60 0.02
C SER A 210 -8.63 8.40 -1.28
N TRP A 211 -7.80 9.37 -1.66
CA TRP A 211 -6.92 9.25 -2.81
C TRP A 211 -5.90 8.12 -2.64
N GLY A 212 -5.30 7.98 -1.46
CA GLY A 212 -4.40 6.89 -1.11
C GLY A 212 -5.08 5.53 -1.22
N ALA A 213 -6.27 5.38 -0.63
CA ALA A 213 -7.06 4.16 -0.68
C ALA A 213 -7.45 3.76 -2.11
N ILE A 214 -7.91 4.71 -2.94
CA ILE A 214 -8.26 4.48 -4.35
C ILE A 214 -7.01 4.08 -5.16
N SER A 215 -5.90 4.80 -4.99
CA SER A 215 -4.65 4.52 -5.69
C SER A 215 -4.10 3.13 -5.36
N ASN A 216 -4.17 2.74 -4.09
CA ASN A 216 -3.77 1.41 -3.63
C ASN A 216 -4.69 0.32 -4.21
N SER A 217 -6.01 0.52 -4.15
CA SER A 217 -7.00 -0.39 -4.74
C SER A 217 -6.74 -0.63 -6.23
N TRP A 218 -6.40 0.43 -6.98
CA TRP A 218 -6.06 0.31 -8.39
C TRP A 218 -4.83 -0.56 -8.63
N GLY A 219 -3.83 -0.48 -7.73
CA GLY A 219 -2.66 -1.37 -7.74
C GLY A 219 -3.03 -2.84 -7.53
N VAL A 220 -3.91 -3.09 -6.56
CA VAL A 220 -4.39 -4.43 -6.21
C VAL A 220 -5.27 -5.02 -7.32
N LEU A 221 -6.16 -4.23 -7.92
CA LEU A 221 -6.97 -4.65 -9.06
C LEU A 221 -6.12 -5.13 -10.23
N LYS A 222 -4.98 -4.49 -10.50
CA LYS A 222 -4.02 -4.95 -11.53
C LYS A 222 -3.48 -6.35 -11.23
N ILE A 223 -3.27 -6.70 -9.96
CA ILE A 223 -2.82 -8.03 -9.55
C ILE A 223 -3.95 -9.05 -9.76
N LEU A 224 -5.16 -8.75 -9.31
CA LEU A 224 -6.31 -9.64 -9.43
C LEU A 224 -6.73 -9.87 -10.89
N THR A 225 -6.65 -8.83 -11.73
CA THR A 225 -6.92 -8.91 -13.17
C THR A 225 -5.77 -9.51 -13.99
N GLN A 226 -4.74 -10.04 -13.32
CA GLN A 226 -3.59 -10.69 -13.95
C GLN A 226 -2.83 -9.78 -14.92
N ARG A 227 -2.87 -8.46 -14.70
CA ARG A 227 -2.08 -7.53 -15.52
C ARG A 227 -0.59 -7.79 -15.34
N ALA A 228 0.16 -7.66 -16.44
CA ALA A 228 1.62 -7.80 -16.40
C ALA A 228 2.24 -6.83 -15.38
N PRO A 229 3.04 -7.32 -14.43
CA PRO A 229 3.60 -6.50 -13.34
C PRO A 229 4.45 -5.34 -13.86
N SER A 230 5.18 -5.55 -14.95
CA SER A 230 6.01 -4.53 -15.58
C SER A 230 6.30 -4.87 -17.04
N ILE A 231 5.87 -3.98 -17.94
CA ILE A 231 6.17 -4.10 -19.38
C ILE A 231 7.69 -4.06 -19.62
N LYS A 232 8.45 -3.28 -18.84
CA LYS A 232 9.91 -3.24 -18.93
C LYS A 232 10.56 -4.56 -18.57
N LYS A 233 10.09 -5.22 -17.48
CA LYS A 233 10.57 -6.56 -17.10
C LYS A 233 10.21 -7.57 -18.19
N LEU A 234 8.97 -7.55 -18.70
CA LEU A 234 8.53 -8.42 -19.77
C LEU A 234 9.39 -8.29 -21.03
N ASN A 235 9.69 -7.06 -21.45
CA ASN A 235 10.55 -6.83 -22.61
C ASN A 235 12.00 -7.30 -22.38
N LYS A 236 12.51 -7.19 -21.15
CA LYS A 236 13.83 -7.76 -20.80
C LYS A 236 13.83 -9.28 -20.88
N ILE A 237 12.79 -9.93 -20.36
CA ILE A 237 12.62 -11.38 -20.43
C ILE A 237 12.58 -11.82 -21.90
N LYS A 238 11.71 -11.19 -22.73
CA LYS A 238 11.63 -11.46 -24.17
C LYS A 238 12.98 -11.39 -24.87
N LYS A 239 13.73 -10.30 -24.65
CA LYS A 239 15.06 -10.11 -25.24
C LYS A 239 16.04 -11.21 -24.80
N ARG A 240 16.05 -11.60 -23.51
CA ARG A 240 16.93 -12.66 -23.02
C ARG A 240 16.57 -14.04 -23.57
N ILE A 241 15.28 -14.34 -23.74
CA ILE A 241 14.85 -15.61 -24.33
C ILE A 241 15.23 -15.67 -25.82
N LEU A 242 15.00 -14.60 -26.59
CA LEU A 242 15.40 -14.53 -28.00
C LEU A 242 16.92 -14.58 -28.22
N ALA A 243 17.71 -14.20 -27.23
CA ALA A 243 19.17 -14.31 -27.27
C ALA A 243 19.68 -15.74 -26.98
N VAL A 244 18.81 -16.68 -26.60
CA VAL A 244 19.20 -18.08 -26.38
C VAL A 244 19.37 -18.75 -27.75
N GLU A 245 20.54 -19.30 -27.98
CA GLU A 245 20.88 -20.02 -29.22
C GLU A 245 19.86 -21.11 -29.55
N GLY A 246 19.36 -21.11 -30.77
CA GLY A 246 18.33 -22.05 -31.24
C GLY A 246 16.89 -21.58 -31.07
N VAL A 247 16.62 -20.45 -30.40
CA VAL A 247 15.30 -19.86 -30.29
C VAL A 247 15.05 -18.95 -31.50
N LEU A 248 13.95 -19.21 -32.21
CA LEU A 248 13.57 -18.45 -33.42
C LEU A 248 12.51 -17.39 -33.08
N LYS A 249 11.50 -17.74 -32.28
CA LYS A 249 10.32 -16.90 -32.01
C LYS A 249 9.72 -17.20 -30.65
N ILE A 250 9.03 -16.23 -30.07
CA ILE A 250 8.25 -16.37 -28.84
C ILE A 250 6.82 -15.94 -29.12
N GLU A 251 5.86 -16.71 -28.71
CA GLU A 251 4.42 -16.41 -28.80
C GLU A 251 3.71 -16.71 -27.47
N ASN A 252 2.42 -16.32 -27.38
CA ASN A 252 1.52 -16.62 -26.27
C ASN A 252 2.16 -16.36 -24.90
N ILE A 253 2.72 -15.16 -24.75
CA ILE A 253 3.39 -14.79 -23.49
C ILE A 253 2.39 -14.26 -22.50
N HIS A 254 2.30 -14.95 -21.37
CA HIS A 254 1.54 -14.46 -20.21
C HIS A 254 2.51 -14.25 -19.05
N PHE A 255 2.42 -13.10 -18.41
CA PHE A 255 3.26 -12.70 -17.30
C PHE A 255 2.43 -11.93 -16.29
N TRP A 256 2.14 -12.53 -15.16
CA TRP A 256 1.29 -11.91 -14.12
C TRP A 256 1.87 -12.10 -12.74
N SER A 257 1.34 -11.33 -11.78
CA SER A 257 1.72 -11.43 -10.38
C SER A 257 0.68 -12.21 -9.57
N LEU A 258 1.14 -12.93 -8.55
CA LEU A 258 0.27 -13.58 -7.57
C LEU A 258 -0.06 -12.65 -6.38
N ASN A 259 0.94 -11.90 -5.91
CA ASN A 259 0.84 -11.08 -4.70
C ASN A 259 1.58 -9.73 -4.80
N GLY A 260 1.99 -9.30 -6.00
CA GLY A 260 2.79 -8.09 -6.22
C GLY A 260 4.30 -8.33 -6.22
N ALA A 261 4.80 -9.35 -5.50
CA ALA A 261 6.23 -9.67 -5.40
C ALA A 261 6.60 -10.90 -6.23
N GLU A 262 5.77 -11.93 -6.20
CA GLU A 262 5.98 -13.20 -6.88
C GLU A 262 5.19 -13.27 -8.18
N HIS A 263 5.83 -13.78 -9.23
CA HIS A 263 5.28 -13.77 -10.57
C HIS A 263 5.24 -15.17 -11.17
N VAL A 264 4.33 -15.33 -12.13
CA VAL A 264 4.20 -16.53 -12.96
C VAL A 264 4.41 -16.12 -14.42
N PHE A 265 5.06 -17.00 -15.17
CA PHE A 265 5.38 -16.77 -16.58
C PHE A 265 5.02 -17.98 -17.41
N THR A 266 4.31 -17.77 -18.52
CA THR A 266 4.10 -18.80 -19.52
C THR A 266 4.45 -18.28 -20.90
N ALA A 267 5.02 -19.13 -21.73
CA ALA A 267 5.34 -18.76 -23.11
C ALA A 267 5.43 -20.00 -24.01
N ARG A 268 5.15 -19.78 -25.28
CA ARG A 268 5.41 -20.72 -26.36
C ARG A 268 6.63 -20.27 -27.13
N ILE A 269 7.60 -21.16 -27.32
CA ILE A 269 8.90 -20.86 -27.95
C ILE A 269 9.08 -21.78 -29.14
N PHE A 270 9.37 -21.19 -30.29
CA PHE A 270 9.72 -21.92 -31.49
C PHE A 270 11.23 -22.03 -31.63
N VAL A 271 11.69 -23.23 -31.90
CA VAL A 271 13.12 -23.55 -32.05
C VAL A 271 13.40 -24.17 -33.43
N ASN A 272 14.66 -24.10 -33.85
CA ASN A 272 15.12 -24.69 -35.08
C ASN A 272 15.43 -26.22 -34.98
N ASP A 273 15.51 -26.74 -33.75
CA ASP A 273 15.89 -28.13 -33.49
C ASP A 273 15.31 -28.54 -32.12
N ILE A 274 14.27 -29.38 -32.18
CA ILE A 274 13.55 -29.84 -30.97
C ILE A 274 14.45 -30.71 -30.06
N SER A 275 15.49 -31.35 -30.61
CA SER A 275 16.40 -32.19 -29.84
C SER A 275 17.14 -31.39 -28.76
N LYS A 276 17.31 -30.09 -28.97
CA LYS A 276 17.94 -29.13 -28.02
C LYS A 276 16.98 -28.53 -26.98
N SER A 277 15.70 -28.91 -27.02
CA SER A 277 14.63 -28.33 -26.18
C SER A 277 14.96 -28.37 -24.67
N ALA A 278 15.50 -29.49 -24.18
CA ALA A 278 15.91 -29.63 -22.77
C ALA A 278 17.00 -28.62 -22.37
N LYS A 279 18.01 -28.40 -23.23
CA LYS A 279 19.10 -27.45 -23.00
C LYS A 279 18.61 -26.02 -23.03
N ILE A 280 17.74 -25.70 -23.98
CA ILE A 280 17.11 -24.35 -24.12
C ILE A 280 16.25 -24.08 -22.90
N ARG A 281 15.37 -25.01 -22.48
CA ARG A 281 14.54 -24.88 -21.29
C ARG A 281 15.38 -24.64 -20.05
N LYS A 282 16.46 -25.42 -19.85
CA LYS A 282 17.36 -25.23 -18.70
C LYS A 282 18.01 -23.85 -18.68
N LYS A 283 18.48 -23.32 -19.84
CA LYS A 283 19.04 -21.99 -19.94
C LYS A 283 18.02 -20.90 -19.56
N ILE A 284 16.78 -21.03 -20.05
CA ILE A 284 15.72 -20.08 -19.76
C ILE A 284 15.31 -20.13 -18.30
N SER A 285 15.03 -21.32 -17.76
CA SER A 285 14.65 -21.49 -16.35
C SER A 285 15.70 -20.99 -15.36
N HIS A 286 16.99 -20.94 -15.77
CA HIS A 286 18.08 -20.45 -14.92
C HIS A 286 18.00 -18.95 -14.61
N PHE A 287 17.56 -18.11 -15.57
CA PHE A 287 17.52 -16.67 -15.34
C PHE A 287 16.14 -16.12 -14.97
N LEU A 288 15.05 -16.89 -15.12
CA LEU A 288 13.70 -16.42 -14.76
C LEU A 288 13.55 -16.01 -13.29
N PRO A 289 14.18 -16.67 -12.30
CA PRO A 289 14.14 -16.25 -10.90
C PRO A 289 14.67 -14.84 -10.64
N GLU A 290 15.59 -14.31 -11.47
CA GLU A 290 16.07 -12.93 -11.37
C GLU A 290 14.92 -11.89 -11.52
N PHE A 291 13.83 -12.29 -12.16
CA PHE A 291 12.62 -11.48 -12.36
C PHE A 291 11.53 -11.78 -11.33
N GLN A 292 11.84 -12.45 -10.22
CA GLN A 292 10.91 -12.95 -9.20
C GLN A 292 9.83 -13.90 -9.77
N ILE A 293 10.16 -14.63 -10.83
CA ILE A 293 9.30 -15.67 -11.39
C ILE A 293 9.53 -16.95 -10.59
N ILE A 294 8.47 -17.39 -9.88
CA ILE A 294 8.52 -18.58 -9.02
C ILE A 294 8.00 -19.82 -9.71
N ASP A 295 7.21 -19.63 -10.77
CA ASP A 295 6.67 -20.71 -11.56
C ASP A 295 6.64 -20.32 -13.04
N SER A 296 7.03 -21.26 -13.91
CA SER A 296 7.06 -21.02 -15.34
C SER A 296 6.72 -22.27 -16.16
N THR A 297 5.83 -22.11 -17.12
CA THR A 297 5.52 -23.13 -18.12
C THR A 297 6.00 -22.66 -19.48
N ILE A 298 6.91 -23.43 -20.07
CA ILE A 298 7.48 -23.13 -21.39
C ILE A 298 7.20 -24.31 -22.31
N GLU A 299 6.32 -24.06 -23.26
CA GLU A 299 6.09 -24.97 -24.38
C GLU A 299 7.13 -24.71 -25.48
N ILE A 300 7.82 -25.74 -25.93
CA ILE A 300 8.83 -25.66 -26.99
C ILE A 300 8.33 -26.44 -28.19
N LEU A 301 8.29 -25.78 -29.32
CA LEU A 301 7.81 -26.31 -30.60
C LEU A 301 8.89 -26.16 -31.65
N GLU A 302 8.98 -27.09 -32.57
CA GLU A 302 9.78 -26.96 -33.76
C GLU A 302 9.02 -26.13 -34.80
N LYS A 303 9.75 -25.33 -35.57
CA LYS A 303 9.15 -24.50 -36.60
C LYS A 303 9.19 -25.24 -37.94
#